data_82fabf0f7ab73e30a519d5a90d03936f
#
_entry.id   82fabf0f7ab73e30a519d5a90d03936f
#
_cell.length_a   1.000
_cell.length_b   1.000
_cell.length_c   1.000
_cell.angle_alpha   90.00
_cell.angle_beta   90.00
_cell.angle_gamma   90.00
#
_symmetry.space_group_name_H-M   'P 1'
#
loop_
_entity.id
_entity.type
_entity.pdbx_description
1 polymer ?
#
loop_
_entity_poly.entity_id
_entity_poly.type
_entity_poly.pdbx_seq_one_letter_code
_entity_poly.pdbx_strand_id
1 'polypeptide(L)'
;MPARLTKPPVSFGLDRLETPIGIALLVTDAAGALRALDWEDYEHRMRELLRLHYGVVELNDQPAPAAMRTALSDYFDGDLGQLSGIAWRIAGTPFQQKVWNALAQIPAGTTMSYGALAARIDTPKAIRAVGHANGSNPISVVLPCHRLIGADGSLVKYGGGLERKRWLLRHEGVAV
;
A
#
# COMPACT_ATOMS: atom_id res chain seq x y z
N MET A 1 -36.22 21.59 -4.09
CA MET A 1 -34.82 21.13 -3.80
C MET A 1 -34.38 20.29 -4.97
N PRO A 2 -33.34 20.69 -5.73
CA PRO A 2 -32.83 19.79 -6.75
C PRO A 2 -32.18 18.59 -6.05
N ALA A 3 -32.55 17.39 -6.51
CA ALA A 3 -31.95 16.16 -6.04
C ALA A 3 -30.41 16.27 -6.21
N ARG A 4 -29.65 16.14 -5.14
CA ARG A 4 -28.20 15.96 -5.25
C ARG A 4 -27.99 14.73 -6.12
N LEU A 5 -27.42 14.93 -7.30
CA LEU A 5 -26.91 13.84 -8.13
C LEU A 5 -25.83 13.15 -7.32
N THR A 6 -26.18 12.11 -6.60
CA THR A 6 -25.20 11.26 -5.94
C THR A 6 -24.39 10.58 -7.02
N LYS A 7 -23.06 10.77 -6.98
CA LYS A 7 -22.15 10.07 -7.88
C LYS A 7 -22.43 8.57 -7.76
N PRO A 8 -22.55 7.83 -8.88
CA PRO A 8 -22.81 6.40 -8.81
C PRO A 8 -21.68 5.70 -8.05
N PRO A 9 -21.95 4.61 -7.33
CA PRO A 9 -20.94 3.85 -6.63
C PRO A 9 -19.88 3.33 -7.60
N VAL A 10 -18.63 3.32 -7.14
CA VAL A 10 -17.51 2.71 -7.86
C VAL A 10 -17.50 1.22 -7.55
N SER A 11 -17.34 0.38 -8.56
CA SER A 11 -17.27 -1.07 -8.40
C SER A 11 -15.85 -1.58 -8.63
N PHE A 12 -15.33 -2.32 -7.66
CA PHE A 12 -14.03 -2.98 -7.73
C PHE A 12 -14.15 -4.48 -7.42
N GLY A 13 -13.20 -5.26 -7.90
CA GLY A 13 -13.05 -6.67 -7.51
C GLY A 13 -12.30 -6.80 -6.19
N LEU A 14 -12.68 -7.80 -5.40
CA LEU A 14 -11.98 -8.18 -4.17
C LEU A 14 -11.55 -9.63 -4.27
N ASP A 15 -10.27 -9.88 -4.07
CA ASP A 15 -9.67 -11.21 -4.04
C ASP A 15 -8.88 -11.40 -2.73
N ARG A 16 -8.61 -12.64 -2.38
CA ARG A 16 -7.84 -13.03 -1.21
C ARG A 16 -6.66 -13.87 -1.63
N LEU A 17 -5.48 -13.55 -1.10
CA LEU A 17 -4.25 -14.28 -1.35
C LEU A 17 -3.62 -14.70 -0.02
N GLU A 18 -3.42 -16.00 0.16
CA GLU A 18 -2.68 -16.49 1.32
C GLU A 18 -1.20 -16.13 1.21
N THR A 19 -0.64 -15.63 2.30
CA THR A 19 0.78 -15.27 2.40
C THR A 19 1.36 -15.78 3.71
N PRO A 20 2.68 -15.83 3.86
CA PRO A 20 3.31 -16.23 5.13
C PRO A 20 2.93 -15.36 6.34
N ILE A 21 2.40 -14.16 6.11
CA ILE A 21 2.06 -13.20 7.17
C ILE A 21 0.56 -12.89 7.24
N GLY A 22 -0.26 -13.73 6.68
CA GLY A 22 -1.72 -13.64 6.72
C GLY A 22 -2.34 -13.54 5.33
N ILE A 23 -3.65 -13.39 5.33
CA ILE A 23 -4.41 -13.26 4.08
C ILE A 23 -4.37 -11.81 3.61
N ALA A 24 -3.82 -11.60 2.42
CA ALA A 24 -3.83 -10.32 1.76
C ALA A 24 -5.15 -10.13 0.99
N LEU A 25 -5.74 -8.95 1.13
CA LEU A 25 -6.90 -8.52 0.37
C LEU A 25 -6.43 -7.70 -0.82
N LEU A 26 -6.84 -8.08 -2.02
CA LEU A 26 -6.46 -7.42 -3.26
C LEU A 26 -7.71 -6.78 -3.87
N VAL A 27 -7.70 -5.47 -4.02
CA VAL A 27 -8.78 -4.72 -4.67
C VAL A 27 -8.30 -4.23 -6.02
N THR A 28 -8.99 -4.64 -7.07
CA THR A 28 -8.63 -4.31 -8.45
C THR A 28 -9.76 -3.62 -9.19
N ASP A 29 -9.42 -2.75 -10.13
CA ASP A 29 -10.38 -2.10 -11.01
C ASP A 29 -10.68 -2.94 -12.26
N ALA A 30 -11.57 -2.44 -13.12
CA ALA A 30 -11.96 -3.13 -14.34
C ALA A 30 -10.80 -3.31 -15.35
N ALA A 31 -9.78 -2.47 -15.26
CA ALA A 31 -8.57 -2.58 -16.10
C ALA A 31 -7.52 -3.55 -15.50
N GLY A 32 -7.78 -4.12 -14.34
CA GLY A 32 -6.88 -5.03 -13.65
C GLY A 32 -5.78 -4.34 -12.83
N ALA A 33 -5.88 -3.03 -12.62
CA ALA A 33 -4.93 -2.31 -11.76
C ALA A 33 -5.29 -2.47 -10.27
N LEU A 34 -4.26 -2.65 -9.46
CA LEU A 34 -4.41 -2.75 -8.01
C LEU A 34 -4.76 -1.37 -7.43
N ARG A 35 -5.85 -1.31 -6.68
CA ARG A 35 -6.35 -0.10 -6.02
C ARG A 35 -6.16 -0.11 -4.52
N ALA A 36 -6.10 -1.30 -3.93
CA ALA A 36 -5.78 -1.49 -2.53
C ALA A 36 -5.14 -2.86 -2.32
N LEU A 37 -4.24 -2.92 -1.36
CA LEU A 37 -3.75 -4.15 -0.76
C LEU A 37 -3.67 -3.91 0.75
N ASP A 38 -4.38 -4.72 1.50
CA ASP A 38 -4.34 -4.70 2.96
C ASP A 38 -4.48 -6.14 3.48
N TRP A 39 -4.63 -6.30 4.77
CA TRP A 39 -4.69 -7.59 5.44
C TRP A 39 -6.11 -7.88 5.91
N GLU A 40 -6.51 -9.13 5.92
CA GLU A 40 -7.88 -9.51 6.31
C GLU A 40 -8.27 -9.00 7.70
N ASP A 41 -7.34 -9.02 8.64
CA ASP A 41 -7.53 -8.46 9.99
C ASP A 41 -7.57 -6.91 10.04
N TYR A 42 -7.29 -6.24 8.93
CA TYR A 42 -7.40 -4.80 8.75
C TYR A 42 -8.40 -4.39 7.66
N GLU A 43 -9.34 -5.26 7.32
CA GLU A 43 -10.29 -5.01 6.22
C GLU A 43 -11.06 -3.71 6.39
N HIS A 44 -11.51 -3.38 7.61
CA HIS A 44 -12.26 -2.14 7.83
C HIS A 44 -11.42 -0.89 7.57
N ARG A 45 -10.12 -0.93 7.85
CA ARG A 45 -9.18 0.15 7.49
C ARG A 45 -9.10 0.30 5.97
N MET A 46 -8.96 -0.79 5.26
CA MET A 46 -8.95 -0.79 3.80
C MET A 46 -10.24 -0.19 3.23
N ARG A 47 -11.39 -0.61 3.74
CA ARG A 47 -12.69 -0.09 3.28
C ARG A 47 -12.85 1.40 3.57
N GLU A 48 -12.36 1.87 4.70
CA GLU A 48 -12.38 3.29 5.05
C GLU A 48 -11.47 4.12 4.12
N LEU A 49 -10.27 3.65 3.79
CA LEU A 49 -9.39 4.30 2.82
C LEU A 49 -10.02 4.36 1.43
N LEU A 50 -10.65 3.28 0.99
CA LEU A 50 -11.39 3.25 -0.28
C LEU A 50 -12.52 4.28 -0.28
N ARG A 51 -13.28 4.37 0.82
CA ARG A 51 -14.36 5.36 0.97
C ARG A 51 -13.83 6.79 0.88
N LEU A 52 -12.74 7.08 1.57
CA LEU A 52 -12.11 8.41 1.55
C LEU A 52 -11.61 8.78 0.15
N HIS A 53 -11.08 7.83 -0.59
CA HIS A 53 -10.47 8.09 -1.89
C HIS A 53 -11.46 8.05 -3.05
N TYR A 54 -12.49 7.21 -2.96
CA TYR A 54 -13.39 6.94 -4.10
C TYR A 54 -14.87 7.19 -3.81
N GLY A 55 -15.24 7.49 -2.56
CA GLY A 55 -16.63 7.61 -2.15
C GLY A 55 -17.27 6.24 -1.91
N VAL A 56 -18.52 6.05 -2.33
CA VAL A 56 -19.19 4.76 -2.18
C VAL A 56 -18.55 3.73 -3.10
N VAL A 57 -18.01 2.66 -2.51
CA VAL A 57 -17.35 1.57 -3.22
C VAL A 57 -18.11 0.28 -2.99
N GLU A 58 -18.43 -0.41 -4.06
CA GLU A 58 -18.94 -1.78 -4.03
C GLU A 58 -17.77 -2.74 -4.32
N LEU A 59 -17.55 -3.72 -3.44
CA LEU A 59 -16.56 -4.75 -3.61
C LEU A 59 -17.25 -6.06 -3.96
N ASN A 60 -16.89 -6.63 -5.11
CA ASN A 60 -17.43 -7.89 -5.60
C ASN A 60 -16.33 -8.95 -5.60
N ASP A 61 -16.63 -10.15 -5.12
CA ASP A 61 -15.69 -11.24 -5.15
C ASP A 61 -15.29 -11.54 -6.61
N GLN A 62 -14.02 -11.33 -6.91
CA GLN A 62 -13.45 -11.49 -8.23
C GLN A 62 -11.97 -11.76 -8.13
N PRO A 63 -11.43 -12.78 -8.80
CA PRO A 63 -10.00 -13.02 -8.83
C PRO A 63 -9.24 -11.81 -9.39
N ALA A 64 -8.14 -11.46 -8.74
CA ALA A 64 -7.18 -10.53 -9.31
C ALA A 64 -6.53 -11.15 -10.56
N PRO A 65 -5.94 -10.34 -11.45
CA PRO A 65 -5.23 -10.87 -12.61
C PRO A 65 -4.22 -11.95 -12.20
N ALA A 66 -4.16 -13.06 -12.93
CA ALA A 66 -3.27 -14.16 -12.62
C ALA A 66 -1.81 -13.74 -12.51
N ALA A 67 -1.36 -12.85 -13.38
CA ALA A 67 0.01 -12.32 -13.35
C ALA A 67 0.30 -11.55 -12.05
N MET A 68 -0.67 -10.82 -11.52
CA MET A 68 -0.54 -10.11 -10.25
C MET A 68 -0.43 -11.09 -9.07
N ARG A 69 -1.29 -12.10 -9.04
CA ARG A 69 -1.24 -13.15 -8.00
C ARG A 69 0.08 -13.88 -8.02
N THR A 70 0.57 -14.25 -9.20
CA THR A 70 1.87 -14.89 -9.38
C THR A 70 3.01 -13.98 -8.91
N ALA A 71 3.01 -12.71 -9.29
CA ALA A 71 4.05 -11.75 -8.89
C ALA A 71 4.10 -11.57 -7.37
N LEU A 72 2.96 -11.49 -6.69
CA LEU A 72 2.90 -11.41 -5.23
C LEU A 72 3.38 -12.70 -4.58
N SER A 73 2.96 -13.85 -5.07
CA SER A 73 3.40 -15.15 -4.56
C SER A 73 4.91 -15.32 -4.73
N ASP A 74 5.44 -14.98 -5.88
CA ASP A 74 6.88 -15.04 -6.15
C ASP A 74 7.68 -14.12 -5.22
N TYR A 75 7.16 -12.92 -4.95
CA TYR A 75 7.77 -12.02 -3.97
C TYR A 75 7.85 -12.66 -2.59
N PHE A 76 6.76 -13.23 -2.10
CA PHE A 76 6.75 -13.91 -0.80
C PHE A 76 7.60 -15.17 -0.77
N ASP A 77 7.87 -15.78 -1.92
CA ASP A 77 8.79 -16.91 -2.06
C ASP A 77 10.26 -16.49 -2.21
N GLY A 78 10.54 -15.19 -2.26
CA GLY A 78 11.90 -14.64 -2.25
C GLY A 78 12.35 -13.95 -3.52
N ASP A 79 11.55 -13.93 -4.58
CA ASP A 79 11.84 -13.16 -5.80
C ASP A 79 11.38 -11.70 -5.65
N LEU A 80 12.20 -10.90 -5.01
CA LEU A 80 11.87 -9.53 -4.60
C LEU A 80 11.63 -8.57 -5.77
N GLY A 81 12.09 -8.90 -6.97
CA GLY A 81 11.93 -8.07 -8.17
C GLY A 81 10.54 -8.12 -8.80
N GLN A 82 9.70 -9.06 -8.41
CA GLN A 82 8.41 -9.29 -9.08
C GLN A 82 7.38 -8.20 -8.85
N LEU A 83 7.48 -7.43 -7.75
CA LEU A 83 6.51 -6.38 -7.42
C LEU A 83 6.51 -5.23 -8.43
N SER A 84 7.63 -4.98 -9.10
CA SER A 84 7.77 -3.87 -10.06
C SER A 84 6.89 -4.02 -11.30
N GLY A 85 6.44 -5.23 -11.62
CA GLY A 85 5.56 -5.51 -12.74
C GLY A 85 4.06 -5.35 -12.44
N ILE A 86 3.68 -5.08 -11.20
CA ILE A 86 2.28 -4.94 -10.81
C ILE A 86 1.77 -3.56 -11.17
N ALA A 87 0.72 -3.52 -12.00
CA ALA A 87 0.03 -2.27 -12.30
C ALA A 87 -0.82 -1.83 -11.10
N TRP A 88 -0.70 -0.57 -10.72
CA TRP A 88 -1.48 0.01 -9.62
C TRP A 88 -1.90 1.43 -9.94
N ARG A 89 -2.97 1.87 -9.31
CA ARG A 89 -3.48 3.25 -9.38
C ARG A 89 -3.87 3.73 -7.99
N ILE A 90 -3.56 4.98 -7.72
CA ILE A 90 -3.85 5.64 -6.46
C ILE A 90 -4.75 6.86 -6.68
N ALA A 91 -5.50 7.18 -5.66
CA ALA A 91 -6.19 8.45 -5.47
C ALA A 91 -5.61 9.12 -4.22
N GLY A 92 -6.28 10.08 -3.66
CA GLY A 92 -5.81 10.83 -2.50
C GLY A 92 -5.33 12.22 -2.89
N THR A 93 -4.82 12.96 -1.90
CA THR A 93 -4.34 14.33 -2.11
C THR A 93 -3.07 14.36 -2.95
N PRO A 94 -2.73 15.49 -3.60
CA PRO A 94 -1.47 15.63 -4.32
C PRO A 94 -0.24 15.32 -3.45
N PHE A 95 -0.26 15.71 -2.19
CA PHE A 95 0.83 15.41 -1.25
C PHE A 95 0.93 13.91 -0.95
N GLN A 96 -0.19 13.23 -0.67
CA GLN A 96 -0.21 11.78 -0.47
C GLN A 96 0.32 11.04 -1.69
N GLN A 97 -0.13 11.41 -2.89
CA GLN A 97 0.34 10.80 -4.13
C GLN A 97 1.85 11.00 -4.32
N LYS A 98 2.37 12.18 -3.96
CA LYS A 98 3.81 12.46 -4.02
C LYS A 98 4.61 11.56 -3.07
N VAL A 99 4.12 11.36 -1.85
CA VAL A 99 4.74 10.43 -0.89
C VAL A 99 4.68 8.99 -1.42
N TRP A 100 3.53 8.51 -1.86
CA TRP A 100 3.37 7.13 -2.30
C TRP A 100 4.17 6.81 -3.58
N ASN A 101 4.23 7.75 -4.52
CA ASN A 101 5.11 7.61 -5.70
C ASN A 101 6.59 7.54 -5.31
N ALA A 102 7.00 8.32 -4.30
CA ALA A 102 8.37 8.27 -3.79
C ALA A 102 8.66 6.95 -3.08
N LEU A 103 7.70 6.39 -2.33
CA LEU A 103 7.84 5.05 -1.74
C LEU A 103 8.15 3.99 -2.79
N ALA A 104 7.47 4.04 -3.93
CA ALA A 104 7.66 3.09 -5.02
C ALA A 104 9.09 3.07 -5.56
N GLN A 105 9.89 4.10 -5.31
CA GLN A 105 11.27 4.21 -5.74
C GLN A 105 12.28 3.63 -4.73
N ILE A 106 11.85 3.23 -3.54
CA ILE A 106 12.73 2.65 -2.53
C ILE A 106 12.95 1.18 -2.85
N PRO A 107 14.19 0.76 -3.19
CA PRO A 107 14.44 -0.63 -3.56
C PRO A 107 14.23 -1.61 -2.40
N ALA A 108 13.85 -2.83 -2.71
CA ALA A 108 13.84 -3.92 -1.73
C ALA A 108 15.24 -4.11 -1.11
N GLY A 109 15.28 -4.43 0.17
CA GLY A 109 16.53 -4.60 0.91
C GLY A 109 17.15 -3.29 1.39
N THR A 110 16.52 -2.15 1.12
CA THR A 110 16.95 -0.84 1.63
C THR A 110 15.86 -0.21 2.49
N THR A 111 16.28 0.71 3.34
CA THR A 111 15.37 1.50 4.18
C THR A 111 15.65 2.98 4.01
N MET A 112 14.68 3.79 4.40
CA MET A 112 14.80 5.24 4.38
C MET A 112 14.14 5.80 5.64
N SER A 113 14.68 6.87 6.20
CA SER A 113 14.01 7.58 7.28
C SER A 113 12.88 8.46 6.73
N TYR A 114 11.92 8.78 7.59
CA TYR A 114 10.84 9.71 7.25
C TYR A 114 11.39 11.08 6.83
N GLY A 115 12.42 11.56 7.52
CA GLY A 115 13.09 12.83 7.19
C GLY A 115 13.80 12.79 5.84
N ALA A 116 14.45 11.68 5.50
CA ALA A 116 15.11 11.52 4.21
C ALA A 116 14.09 11.51 3.06
N LEU A 117 12.94 10.86 3.25
CA LEU A 117 11.87 10.89 2.24
C LEU A 117 11.30 12.30 2.09
N ALA A 118 11.05 13.01 3.21
CA ALA A 118 10.59 14.40 3.19
C ALA A 118 11.54 15.31 2.40
N ALA A 119 12.85 15.16 2.58
CA ALA A 119 13.86 15.88 1.82
C ALA A 119 13.82 15.52 0.33
N ARG A 120 13.68 14.23 0.01
CA ARG A 120 13.62 13.73 -1.38
C ARG A 120 12.45 14.31 -2.18
N ILE A 121 11.33 14.58 -1.51
CA ILE A 121 10.15 15.17 -2.13
C ILE A 121 10.07 16.69 -1.96
N ASP A 122 11.19 17.34 -1.67
CA ASP A 122 11.33 18.79 -1.52
C ASP A 122 10.45 19.41 -0.42
N THR A 123 10.17 18.65 0.64
CA THR A 123 9.40 19.11 1.79
C THR A 123 10.10 18.71 3.11
N PRO A 124 11.37 19.12 3.35
CA PRO A 124 12.16 18.61 4.46
C PRO A 124 11.57 18.91 5.85
N LYS A 125 10.70 19.91 5.94
CA LYS A 125 10.01 20.26 7.20
C LYS A 125 8.73 19.48 7.43
N ALA A 126 8.25 18.71 6.46
CA ALA A 126 6.97 18.03 6.51
C ALA A 126 7.08 16.57 6.97
N ILE A 127 7.97 16.27 7.92
CA ILE A 127 8.23 14.90 8.37
C ILE A 127 6.98 14.23 8.96
N ARG A 128 6.18 14.96 9.75
CA ARG A 128 4.92 14.44 10.30
C ARG A 128 3.90 14.15 9.21
N ALA A 129 3.77 15.03 8.23
CA ALA A 129 2.85 14.85 7.11
C ALA A 129 3.26 13.65 6.25
N VAL A 130 4.57 13.43 6.04
CA VAL A 130 5.10 12.24 5.38
C VAL A 130 4.74 10.99 6.18
N GLY A 131 4.93 10.98 7.49
CA GLY A 131 4.55 9.86 8.34
C GLY A 131 3.06 9.55 8.29
N HIS A 132 2.22 10.57 8.26
CA HIS A 132 0.77 10.43 8.14
C HIS A 132 0.35 9.85 6.77
N ALA A 133 0.94 10.37 5.69
CA ALA A 133 0.71 9.85 4.34
C ALA A 133 1.19 8.40 4.22
N ASN A 134 2.34 8.07 4.81
CA ASN A 134 2.84 6.70 4.86
C ASN A 134 1.85 5.75 5.56
N GLY A 135 1.29 6.19 6.69
CA GLY A 135 0.27 5.43 7.43
C GLY A 135 -1.07 5.29 6.70
N SER A 136 -1.34 6.14 5.72
CA SER A 136 -2.55 6.13 4.89
C SER A 136 -2.34 5.45 3.54
N ASN A 137 -1.21 4.77 3.35
CA ASN A 137 -0.91 4.04 2.12
C ASN A 137 -2.00 3.00 1.82
N PRO A 138 -2.68 3.10 0.67
CA PRO A 138 -3.76 2.16 0.34
C PRO A 138 -3.27 0.82 -0.22
N ILE A 139 -2.00 0.74 -0.64
CA ILE A 139 -1.47 -0.44 -1.34
C ILE A 139 -0.22 -0.94 -0.62
N SER A 140 -0.43 -1.59 0.53
CA SER A 140 0.67 -2.17 1.32
C SER A 140 1.53 -3.12 0.47
N VAL A 141 2.77 -3.30 0.82
CA VAL A 141 3.77 -4.15 0.16
C VAL A 141 4.23 -3.61 -1.20
N VAL A 142 3.32 -3.40 -2.14
CA VAL A 142 3.63 -2.91 -3.50
C VAL A 142 4.10 -1.46 -3.47
N LEU A 143 3.41 -0.61 -2.71
CA LEU A 143 3.93 0.69 -2.28
C LEU A 143 4.59 0.48 -0.91
N PRO A 144 5.92 0.39 -0.85
CA PRO A 144 6.60 -0.24 0.28
C PRO A 144 6.74 0.68 1.50
N CYS A 145 5.63 1.03 2.12
CA CYS A 145 5.62 1.85 3.34
C CYS A 145 6.37 1.19 4.50
N HIS A 146 6.56 -0.13 4.47
CA HIS A 146 7.36 -0.86 5.44
C HIS A 146 8.86 -0.50 5.38
N ARG A 147 9.35 0.10 4.29
CA ARG A 147 10.74 0.53 4.11
C ARG A 147 11.04 1.88 4.74
N LEU A 148 10.04 2.60 5.24
CA LEU A 148 10.26 3.80 6.06
C LEU A 148 10.43 3.41 7.53
N ILE A 149 11.52 3.85 8.13
CA ILE A 149 11.89 3.59 9.51
C ILE A 149 12.27 4.88 10.24
N GLY A 150 12.38 4.82 11.56
CA GLY A 150 12.89 5.94 12.35
C GLY A 150 14.33 6.29 11.98
N ALA A 151 14.72 7.54 12.21
CA ALA A 151 16.09 7.99 11.94
C ALA A 151 17.16 7.23 12.74
N ASP A 152 16.77 6.70 13.90
CA ASP A 152 17.60 5.85 14.77
C ASP A 152 17.53 4.35 14.39
N GLY A 153 16.86 4.01 13.30
CA GLY A 153 16.67 2.63 12.86
C GLY A 153 15.48 1.91 13.51
N SER A 154 14.73 2.56 14.39
CA SER A 154 13.59 1.95 15.05
C SER A 154 12.44 1.71 14.09
N LEU A 155 11.70 0.58 14.28
CA LEU A 155 10.45 0.32 13.58
C LEU A 155 9.35 1.09 14.29
N VAL A 156 8.84 2.14 13.65
CA VAL A 156 7.81 2.99 14.22
C VAL A 156 6.44 2.42 13.84
N LYS A 157 5.63 3.02 13.05
CA LYS A 157 4.28 2.57 12.74
C LYS A 157 4.24 1.74 11.46
N TYR A 158 3.27 0.83 11.39
CA TYR A 158 2.90 0.14 10.16
C TYR A 158 1.41 -0.18 10.18
N GLY A 159 0.69 0.09 9.09
CA GLY A 159 -0.74 -0.14 9.00
C GLY A 159 -1.16 -1.60 9.20
N GLY A 160 -0.35 -2.54 8.78
CA GLY A 160 -0.55 -3.98 8.98
C GLY A 160 0.05 -4.53 10.28
N GLY A 161 0.55 -3.67 11.16
CA GLY A 161 1.18 -4.06 12.43
C GLY A 161 2.70 -4.22 12.33
N LEU A 162 3.41 -3.94 13.43
CA LEU A 162 4.88 -3.95 13.46
C LEU A 162 5.49 -5.33 13.20
N GLU A 163 4.81 -6.40 13.54
CA GLU A 163 5.30 -7.76 13.26
C GLU A 163 5.40 -8.03 11.77
N ARG A 164 4.38 -7.61 10.99
CA ARG A 164 4.42 -7.70 9.53
C ARG A 164 5.51 -6.82 8.94
N LYS A 165 5.68 -5.61 9.45
CA LYS A 165 6.76 -4.71 9.03
C LYS A 165 8.12 -5.36 9.22
N ARG A 166 8.38 -5.92 10.39
CA ARG A 166 9.62 -6.62 10.71
C ARG A 166 9.83 -7.82 9.79
N TRP A 167 8.79 -8.61 9.58
CA TRP A 167 8.86 -9.76 8.69
C TRP A 167 9.22 -9.36 7.26
N LEU A 168 8.55 -8.34 6.72
CA LEU A 168 8.79 -7.84 5.36
C LEU A 168 10.22 -7.33 5.21
N LEU A 169 10.72 -6.57 6.16
CA LEU A 169 12.09 -6.07 6.12
C LEU A 169 13.12 -7.21 6.18
N ARG A 170 12.93 -8.16 7.08
CA ARG A 170 13.80 -9.35 7.16
C ARG A 170 13.74 -10.19 5.89
N HIS A 171 12.56 -10.37 5.35
CA HIS A 171 12.34 -11.06 4.09
C HIS A 171 13.12 -10.41 2.93
N GLU A 172 13.21 -9.11 2.95
CA GLU A 172 13.98 -8.33 1.97
C GLU A 172 15.48 -8.25 2.30
N GLY A 173 15.95 -8.90 3.35
CA GLY A 173 17.35 -8.96 3.74
C GLY A 173 17.82 -7.83 4.64
N VAL A 174 16.91 -7.05 5.21
CA VAL A 174 17.26 -5.99 6.18
C VAL A 174 17.41 -6.58 7.57
N ALA A 175 18.51 -6.27 8.25
CA ALA A 175 18.75 -6.69 9.64
C ALA A 175 17.95 -5.81 10.60
N VAL A 176 16.86 -6.36 11.13
CA VAL A 176 15.97 -5.69 12.11
C VAL A 176 15.46 -6.67 13.16
#